data_64d75f4fe047b771ba1a089270f334dc
#
_entry.id   64d75f4fe047b771ba1a089270f334dc
#
_cell.length_a   1.000
_cell.length_b   1.000
_cell.length_c   1.000
_cell.angle_alpha   90.00
_cell.angle_beta   90.00
_cell.angle_gamma   90.00
#
_symmetry.space_group_name_H-M   'P 1'
#
loop_
_entity.id
_entity.type
_entity.pdbx_description
1 polymer ?
#
loop_
_entity_poly.entity_id
_entity_poly.type
_entity_poly.pdbx_seq_one_letter_code
_entity_poly.pdbx_strand_id
1 'polypeptide(L)'
;MSDVREQSFGQDYAPTVADRFGVWLSARQIRRWVPNFSGKRVGDFGCGYHATFARTILDEASKVVLLDVALADDLVKHPRVEAVTEPILTALPKMADASLDVIMCISVLEHLWEPQFALEQFHRLLAPGGTCLLNVPSWRGKRYLELSAFKLKMSPALEMNDHKMYYDVEDFWPLLVRAGFVPQNIKCFSHKFGLNTFAVCRKA
;
A
#
# COMPACT_ATOMS: atom_id res chain seq x y z
N MET A 1 -16.72 16.66 -5.07
CA MET A 1 -17.27 15.84 -3.97
C MET A 1 -16.17 14.89 -3.58
N SER A 2 -15.58 15.08 -2.43
CA SER A 2 -14.51 14.20 -1.91
C SER A 2 -15.16 12.94 -1.36
N ASP A 3 -15.11 11.86 -2.14
CA ASP A 3 -15.47 10.52 -1.68
C ASP A 3 -14.32 10.05 -0.74
N VAL A 4 -14.34 10.55 0.48
CA VAL A 4 -13.37 10.16 1.51
C VAL A 4 -13.85 8.82 2.05
N ARG A 5 -13.04 7.79 1.92
CA ARG A 5 -13.31 6.49 2.52
C ARG A 5 -13.47 6.66 4.03
N GLU A 6 -14.63 6.29 4.57
CA GLU A 6 -14.97 6.47 5.99
C GLU A 6 -14.52 5.30 6.86
N GLN A 7 -14.24 4.14 6.28
CA GLN A 7 -13.89 2.91 7.00
C GLN A 7 -12.60 2.29 6.48
N SER A 8 -11.78 1.78 7.41
CA SER A 8 -10.56 1.07 7.11
C SER A 8 -10.83 -0.41 6.76
N PHE A 9 -9.98 -0.99 5.91
CA PHE A 9 -10.08 -2.42 5.55
C PHE A 9 -10.00 -3.31 6.79
N GLY A 10 -10.96 -4.23 6.93
CA GLY A 10 -11.01 -5.18 8.04
C GLY A 10 -11.51 -4.60 9.37
N GLN A 11 -12.04 -3.37 9.39
CA GLN A 11 -12.57 -2.75 10.61
C GLN A 11 -13.82 -3.47 11.13
N ASP A 12 -14.80 -3.71 10.25
CA ASP A 12 -16.12 -4.24 10.62
C ASP A 12 -16.38 -5.67 10.11
N TYR A 13 -15.39 -6.29 9.49
CA TYR A 13 -15.50 -7.65 8.97
C TYR A 13 -14.18 -8.44 9.05
N ALA A 14 -14.28 -9.77 9.16
CA ALA A 14 -13.12 -10.64 9.11
C ALA A 14 -12.67 -10.87 7.66
N PRO A 15 -11.38 -10.69 7.32
CA PRO A 15 -10.85 -10.99 5.99
C PRO A 15 -11.10 -12.44 5.59
N THR A 16 -11.52 -12.65 4.34
CA THR A 16 -11.74 -13.98 3.78
C THR A 16 -10.43 -14.78 3.66
N VAL A 17 -10.53 -16.09 3.40
CA VAL A 17 -9.35 -16.93 3.13
C VAL A 17 -8.57 -16.41 1.91
N ALA A 18 -9.27 -15.92 0.88
CA ALA A 18 -8.67 -15.35 -0.31
C ALA A 18 -7.90 -14.06 0.01
N ASP A 19 -8.47 -13.17 0.85
CA ASP A 19 -7.81 -11.94 1.29
C ASP A 19 -6.53 -12.27 2.09
N ARG A 20 -6.63 -13.20 3.04
CA ARG A 20 -5.48 -13.64 3.84
C ARG A 20 -4.36 -14.23 2.97
N PHE A 21 -4.72 -15.02 1.96
CA PHE A 21 -3.75 -15.55 1.00
C PHE A 21 -3.13 -14.44 0.17
N GLY A 22 -3.92 -13.47 -0.30
CA GLY A 22 -3.44 -12.28 -1.03
C GLY A 22 -2.49 -11.43 -0.18
N VAL A 23 -2.81 -11.20 1.10
CA VAL A 23 -1.94 -10.51 2.07
C VAL A 23 -0.63 -11.29 2.27
N TRP A 24 -0.69 -12.61 2.44
CA TRP A 24 0.49 -13.45 2.59
C TRP A 24 1.43 -13.39 1.37
N LEU A 25 0.88 -13.42 0.14
CA LEU A 25 1.66 -13.27 -1.09
C LEU A 25 2.36 -11.90 -1.15
N SER A 26 1.66 -10.83 -0.77
CA SER A 26 2.25 -9.48 -0.70
C SER A 26 3.35 -9.41 0.36
N ALA A 27 3.11 -9.94 1.56
CA ALA A 27 4.08 -10.01 2.64
C ALA A 27 5.37 -10.74 2.22
N ARG A 28 5.24 -11.85 1.48
CA ARG A 28 6.37 -12.58 0.92
C ARG A 28 7.18 -11.74 -0.06
N GLN A 29 6.52 -10.96 -0.91
CA GLN A 29 7.24 -10.05 -1.82
C GLN A 29 7.91 -8.90 -1.06
N ILE A 30 7.26 -8.32 -0.08
CA ILE A 30 7.86 -7.28 0.77
C ILE A 30 9.14 -7.80 1.42
N ARG A 31 9.09 -8.96 2.07
CA ARG A 31 10.26 -9.59 2.71
C ARG A 31 11.35 -9.99 1.71
N ARG A 32 11.02 -10.32 0.47
CA ARG A 32 12.00 -10.60 -0.58
C ARG A 32 12.84 -9.37 -0.93
N TRP A 33 12.21 -8.19 -0.98
CA TRP A 33 12.86 -6.94 -1.39
C TRP A 33 13.44 -6.16 -0.21
N VAL A 34 12.84 -6.31 0.97
CA VAL A 34 13.32 -5.77 2.24
C VAL A 34 13.39 -6.92 3.25
N PRO A 35 14.46 -7.72 3.22
CA PRO A 35 14.58 -8.91 4.08
C PRO A 35 14.76 -8.56 5.56
N ASN A 36 15.25 -7.35 5.87
CA ASN A 36 15.54 -6.89 7.22
C ASN A 36 15.00 -5.47 7.44
N PHE A 37 14.19 -5.30 8.47
CA PHE A 37 13.63 -4.02 8.90
C PHE A 37 14.33 -3.42 10.13
N SER A 38 15.37 -4.09 10.65
CA SER A 38 16.08 -3.64 11.85
C SER A 38 16.60 -2.22 11.70
N GLY A 39 16.20 -1.36 12.65
CA GLY A 39 16.60 0.03 12.70
C GLY A 39 15.95 0.95 11.64
N LYS A 40 15.09 0.44 10.76
CA LYS A 40 14.45 1.23 9.70
C LYS A 40 13.24 2.00 10.21
N ARG A 41 13.05 3.18 9.62
CA ARG A 41 11.82 3.98 9.72
C ARG A 41 10.91 3.56 8.56
N VAL A 42 9.75 3.02 8.89
CA VAL A 42 8.84 2.40 7.91
C VAL A 42 7.53 3.16 7.85
N GLY A 43 7.02 3.46 6.65
CA GLY A 43 5.66 3.92 6.43
C GLY A 43 4.82 2.79 5.82
N ASP A 44 3.67 2.47 6.40
CA ASP A 44 2.67 1.57 5.85
C ASP A 44 1.38 2.39 5.60
N PHE A 45 1.17 2.76 4.34
CA PHE A 45 0.15 3.72 3.94
C PHE A 45 -1.05 3.00 3.33
N GLY A 46 -2.22 3.16 3.97
CA GLY A 46 -3.39 2.34 3.72
C GLY A 46 -3.22 0.94 4.32
N CYS A 47 -2.69 0.86 5.54
CA CYS A 47 -2.29 -0.38 6.19
C CYS A 47 -3.47 -1.27 6.62
N GLY A 48 -4.71 -0.77 6.54
CA GLY A 48 -5.91 -1.40 7.07
C GLY A 48 -6.01 -1.29 8.60
N TYR A 49 -7.20 -1.54 9.13
CA TYR A 49 -7.49 -1.38 10.57
C TYR A 49 -6.53 -2.16 11.47
N HIS A 50 -6.19 -3.37 11.06
CA HIS A 50 -5.32 -4.25 11.83
C HIS A 50 -3.83 -4.15 11.47
N ALA A 51 -3.44 -3.43 10.42
CA ALA A 51 -2.08 -3.29 9.93
C ALA A 51 -1.30 -4.63 9.93
N THR A 52 -1.91 -5.67 9.33
CA THR A 52 -1.51 -7.08 9.49
C THR A 52 -0.03 -7.31 9.17
N PHE A 53 0.50 -6.69 8.12
CA PHE A 53 1.91 -6.84 7.80
C PHE A 53 2.80 -6.04 8.77
N ALA A 54 2.45 -4.77 9.04
CA ALA A 54 3.25 -3.91 9.91
C ALA A 54 3.45 -4.53 11.30
N ARG A 55 2.44 -5.23 11.84
CA ARG A 55 2.58 -5.97 13.11
C ARG A 55 3.75 -6.95 13.12
N THR A 56 4.08 -7.55 11.98
CA THR A 56 5.18 -8.53 11.88
C THR A 56 6.57 -7.91 11.92
N ILE A 57 6.67 -6.59 11.86
CA ILE A 57 7.93 -5.84 11.84
C ILE A 57 8.08 -4.84 12.99
N LEU A 58 7.07 -4.72 13.87
CA LEU A 58 7.11 -3.76 14.99
C LEU A 58 8.31 -3.97 15.90
N ASP A 59 8.71 -5.22 16.14
CA ASP A 59 9.87 -5.53 16.98
C ASP A 59 11.21 -5.30 16.28
N GLU A 60 11.23 -5.26 14.94
CA GLU A 60 12.44 -5.04 14.14
C GLU A 60 12.68 -3.56 13.86
N ALA A 61 11.63 -2.84 13.41
CA ALA A 61 11.73 -1.45 12.97
C ALA A 61 12.04 -0.49 14.13
N SER A 62 12.77 0.58 13.84
CA SER A 62 12.97 1.66 14.81
C SER A 62 11.71 2.48 15.04
N LYS A 63 10.94 2.69 13.97
CA LYS A 63 9.67 3.42 13.98
C LYS A 63 8.79 2.95 12.82
N VAL A 64 7.49 2.85 13.05
CA VAL A 64 6.50 2.52 12.01
C VAL A 64 5.42 3.59 12.00
N VAL A 65 5.29 4.30 10.89
CA VAL A 65 4.18 5.22 10.63
C VAL A 65 3.05 4.42 9.99
N LEU A 66 1.93 4.29 10.66
CA LEU A 66 0.72 3.66 10.16
C LEU A 66 -0.27 4.74 9.74
N LEU A 67 -0.65 4.75 8.47
CA LEU A 67 -1.60 5.71 7.95
C LEU A 67 -2.79 4.98 7.35
N ASP A 68 -3.96 5.19 7.95
CA ASP A 68 -5.26 4.75 7.45
C ASP A 68 -6.34 5.65 8.08
N VAL A 69 -7.60 5.56 7.65
CA VAL A 69 -8.69 6.36 8.23
C VAL A 69 -9.10 5.91 9.62
N ALA A 70 -8.83 4.66 9.97
CA ALA A 70 -9.01 4.12 11.33
C ALA A 70 -7.96 3.03 11.62
N LEU A 71 -7.53 2.93 12.87
CA LEU A 71 -6.54 1.97 13.36
C LEU A 71 -6.99 1.32 14.67
N ALA A 72 -6.62 0.08 14.90
CA ALA A 72 -6.89 -0.62 16.14
C ALA A 72 -6.19 0.04 17.33
N ASP A 73 -6.86 0.11 18.48
CA ASP A 73 -6.40 0.82 19.68
C ASP A 73 -5.03 0.37 20.19
N ASP A 74 -4.71 -0.89 20.07
CA ASP A 74 -3.43 -1.45 20.49
C ASP A 74 -2.27 -0.98 19.60
N LEU A 75 -2.52 -0.72 18.31
CA LEU A 75 -1.55 -0.13 17.40
C LEU A 75 -1.32 1.34 17.73
N VAL A 76 -2.39 2.10 17.99
CA VAL A 76 -2.31 3.51 18.34
C VAL A 76 -1.49 3.73 19.62
N LYS A 77 -1.56 2.79 20.55
CA LYS A 77 -0.83 2.84 21.86
C LYS A 77 0.58 2.23 21.79
N HIS A 78 0.98 1.64 20.67
CA HIS A 78 2.26 0.94 20.58
C HIS A 78 3.44 1.93 20.53
N PRO A 79 4.50 1.78 21.36
CA PRO A 79 5.56 2.79 21.52
C PRO A 79 6.39 3.07 20.25
N ARG A 80 6.44 2.13 19.29
CA ARG A 80 7.15 2.31 18.02
C ARG A 80 6.24 2.76 16.87
N VAL A 81 4.95 2.93 17.12
CA VAL A 81 3.97 3.34 16.11
C VAL A 81 3.71 4.83 16.21
N GLU A 82 3.77 5.49 15.08
CA GLU A 82 3.15 6.79 14.85
C GLU A 82 1.86 6.53 14.06
N ALA A 83 0.74 6.67 14.75
CA ALA A 83 -0.58 6.47 14.17
C ALA A 83 -1.09 7.76 13.55
N VAL A 84 -1.45 7.72 12.27
CA VAL A 84 -2.03 8.84 11.51
C VAL A 84 -3.39 8.39 10.98
N THR A 85 -4.47 8.89 11.59
CA THR A 85 -5.86 8.54 11.25
C THR A 85 -6.53 9.64 10.43
N GLU A 86 -5.97 9.86 9.24
CA GLU A 86 -6.43 10.88 8.29
C GLU A 86 -6.46 10.30 6.87
N PRO A 87 -7.23 10.93 5.94
CA PRO A 87 -7.15 10.59 4.52
C PRO A 87 -5.71 10.76 3.99
N ILE A 88 -5.25 9.77 3.22
CA ILE A 88 -3.85 9.68 2.78
C ILE A 88 -3.36 10.95 2.07
N LEU A 89 -4.14 11.52 1.14
CA LEU A 89 -3.75 12.72 0.40
C LEU A 89 -3.66 13.98 1.29
N THR A 90 -4.34 13.98 2.43
CA THR A 90 -4.28 15.06 3.42
C THR A 90 -3.11 14.91 4.37
N ALA A 91 -2.76 13.68 4.74
CA ALA A 91 -1.70 13.38 5.69
C ALA A 91 -0.30 13.50 5.09
N LEU A 92 -0.10 12.97 3.87
CA LEU A 92 1.22 12.91 3.22
C LEU A 92 1.95 14.25 3.17
N PRO A 93 1.32 15.40 2.79
CA PRO A 93 2.03 16.70 2.74
C PRO A 93 2.54 17.22 4.09
N LYS A 94 1.95 16.74 5.20
CA LYS A 94 2.33 17.17 6.56
C LYS A 94 3.57 16.44 7.08
N MET A 95 3.97 15.35 6.43
CA MET A 95 5.11 14.53 6.85
C MET A 95 6.42 15.13 6.35
N ALA A 96 7.49 14.96 7.15
CA ALA A 96 8.80 15.52 6.87
C ALA A 96 9.49 14.79 5.69
N ASP A 97 10.23 15.54 4.87
CA ASP A 97 11.06 15.02 3.78
C ASP A 97 12.11 14.03 4.29
N ALA A 98 12.44 13.03 3.48
CA ALA A 98 13.47 12.03 3.77
C ALA A 98 13.33 11.37 5.17
N SER A 99 12.11 11.26 5.67
CA SER A 99 11.80 10.75 7.01
C SER A 99 11.68 9.23 7.09
N LEU A 100 11.59 8.54 5.94
CA LEU A 100 11.33 7.10 5.88
C LEU A 100 12.39 6.36 5.06
N ASP A 101 12.76 5.18 5.52
CA ASP A 101 13.71 4.29 4.84
C ASP A 101 12.98 3.26 3.95
N VAL A 102 11.75 2.92 4.33
CA VAL A 102 10.86 2.03 3.58
C VAL A 102 9.44 2.60 3.57
N ILE A 103 8.82 2.62 2.41
CA ILE A 103 7.39 2.89 2.26
C ILE A 103 6.72 1.67 1.65
N MET A 104 5.61 1.27 2.22
CA MET A 104 4.68 0.27 1.70
C MET A 104 3.34 0.91 1.42
N CYS A 105 2.77 0.64 0.24
CA CYS A 105 1.42 1.06 -0.13
C CYS A 105 0.81 -0.07 -0.97
N ILE A 106 0.03 -0.91 -0.32
CA ILE A 106 -0.41 -2.20 -0.85
C ILE A 106 -1.93 -2.19 -1.04
N SER A 107 -2.38 -2.19 -2.29
CA SER A 107 -3.80 -2.15 -2.67
C SER A 107 -4.53 -0.90 -2.13
N VAL A 108 -3.98 0.27 -2.43
CA VAL A 108 -4.48 1.58 -2.00
C VAL A 108 -4.55 2.58 -3.15
N LEU A 109 -3.54 2.62 -4.03
CA LEU A 109 -3.47 3.62 -5.10
C LEU A 109 -4.66 3.56 -6.05
N GLU A 110 -5.26 2.38 -6.24
CA GLU A 110 -6.46 2.16 -7.03
C GLU A 110 -7.71 2.88 -6.50
N HIS A 111 -7.69 3.26 -5.23
CA HIS A 111 -8.77 4.01 -4.58
C HIS A 111 -8.56 5.54 -4.62
N LEU A 112 -7.39 6.00 -5.04
CA LEU A 112 -7.06 7.42 -5.03
C LEU A 112 -7.46 8.10 -6.35
N TRP A 113 -8.03 9.30 -6.26
CA TRP A 113 -8.26 10.16 -7.43
C TRP A 113 -6.96 10.79 -7.95
N GLU A 114 -5.99 11.00 -7.08
CA GLU A 114 -4.70 11.64 -7.39
C GLU A 114 -3.52 10.70 -7.07
N PRO A 115 -3.42 9.52 -7.72
CA PRO A 115 -2.35 8.57 -7.43
C PRO A 115 -0.96 9.12 -7.77
N GLN A 116 -0.86 9.99 -8.79
CA GLN A 116 0.39 10.64 -9.16
C GLN A 116 0.92 11.50 -8.02
N PHE A 117 0.05 12.32 -7.40
CA PHE A 117 0.41 13.13 -6.25
C PHE A 117 0.90 12.27 -5.07
N ALA A 118 0.22 11.17 -4.76
CA ALA A 118 0.64 10.26 -3.71
C ALA A 118 2.04 9.68 -3.99
N LEU A 119 2.32 9.25 -5.22
CA LEU A 119 3.62 8.72 -5.63
C LEU A 119 4.74 9.76 -5.53
N GLU A 120 4.48 11.02 -5.88
CA GLU A 120 5.42 12.14 -5.71
C GLU A 120 5.73 12.38 -4.21
N GLN A 121 4.69 12.32 -3.36
CA GLN A 121 4.90 12.39 -1.91
C GLN A 121 5.71 11.20 -1.39
N PHE A 122 5.47 9.98 -1.86
CA PHE A 122 6.28 8.82 -1.46
C PHE A 122 7.76 9.02 -1.82
N HIS A 123 8.04 9.51 -3.03
CA HIS A 123 9.40 9.84 -3.42
C HIS A 123 10.01 10.91 -2.52
N ARG A 124 9.28 11.98 -2.17
CA ARG A 124 9.72 13.05 -1.26
C ARG A 124 10.06 12.51 0.13
N LEU A 125 9.17 11.68 0.69
CA LEU A 125 9.27 11.14 2.05
C LEU A 125 10.39 10.11 2.23
N LEU A 126 10.79 9.42 1.15
CA LEU A 126 11.90 8.47 1.22
C LEU A 126 13.23 9.18 1.46
N ALA A 127 14.03 8.63 2.36
CA ALA A 127 15.45 8.96 2.48
C ALA A 127 16.24 8.52 1.23
N PRO A 128 17.39 9.12 0.93
CA PRO A 128 18.31 8.59 -0.10
C PRO A 128 18.60 7.11 0.15
N GLY A 129 18.55 6.28 -0.90
CA GLY A 129 18.66 4.82 -0.81
C GLY A 129 17.43 4.10 -0.27
N GLY A 130 16.38 4.83 0.14
CA GLY A 130 15.13 4.27 0.63
C GLY A 130 14.35 3.51 -0.45
N THR A 131 13.47 2.61 -0.01
CA THR A 131 12.72 1.68 -0.89
C THR A 131 11.22 1.90 -0.76
N CYS A 132 10.54 2.10 -1.88
CA CYS A 132 9.08 2.11 -1.99
C CYS A 132 8.59 0.79 -2.57
N LEU A 133 7.62 0.16 -1.90
CA LEU A 133 6.98 -1.09 -2.29
C LEU A 133 5.50 -0.84 -2.54
N LEU A 134 5.05 -1.09 -3.75
CA LEU A 134 3.71 -0.79 -4.21
C LEU A 134 3.06 -2.04 -4.79
N ASN A 135 1.77 -2.22 -4.54
CA ASN A 135 0.98 -3.27 -5.18
C ASN A 135 -0.39 -2.71 -5.54
N VAL A 136 -0.81 -2.94 -6.76
CA VAL A 136 -2.08 -2.48 -7.33
C VAL A 136 -2.75 -3.58 -8.12
N PRO A 137 -4.09 -3.64 -8.24
CA PRO A 137 -4.76 -4.60 -9.10
C PRO A 137 -4.48 -4.29 -10.58
N SER A 138 -4.28 -5.34 -11.36
CA SER A 138 -4.13 -5.27 -12.82
C SER A 138 -5.50 -5.26 -13.53
N TRP A 139 -5.53 -4.93 -14.82
CA TRP A 139 -6.73 -5.06 -15.66
C TRP A 139 -7.23 -6.52 -15.73
N ARG A 140 -6.32 -7.50 -15.67
CA ARG A 140 -6.68 -8.91 -15.54
C ARG A 140 -7.32 -9.19 -14.18
N GLY A 141 -6.80 -8.56 -13.11
CA GLY A 141 -7.38 -8.63 -11.77
C GLY A 141 -8.80 -8.09 -11.72
N LYS A 142 -9.09 -6.98 -12.40
CA LYS A 142 -10.43 -6.44 -12.56
C LYS A 142 -11.42 -7.50 -13.05
N ARG A 143 -11.10 -8.16 -14.16
CA ARG A 143 -11.99 -9.20 -14.73
C ARG A 143 -12.24 -10.36 -13.78
N TYR A 144 -11.22 -10.77 -13.02
CA TYR A 144 -11.35 -11.80 -12.00
C TYR A 144 -12.23 -11.34 -10.83
N LEU A 145 -12.03 -10.13 -10.33
CA LEU A 145 -12.82 -9.55 -9.24
C LEU A 145 -14.29 -9.39 -9.65
N GLU A 146 -14.58 -8.89 -10.85
CA GLU A 146 -15.93 -8.80 -11.38
C GLU A 146 -16.61 -10.17 -11.45
N LEU A 147 -15.90 -11.19 -11.94
CA LEU A 147 -16.42 -12.56 -11.99
C LEU A 147 -16.70 -13.12 -10.59
N SER A 148 -15.78 -12.92 -9.64
CA SER A 148 -15.90 -13.44 -8.27
C SER A 148 -17.00 -12.72 -7.48
N ALA A 149 -17.15 -11.42 -7.62
CA ALA A 149 -18.14 -10.64 -6.90
C ALA A 149 -19.56 -10.84 -7.46
N PHE A 150 -19.73 -10.70 -8.79
CA PHE A 150 -21.06 -10.71 -9.41
C PHE A 150 -21.59 -12.11 -9.74
N LYS A 151 -20.72 -13.08 -10.07
CA LYS A 151 -21.16 -14.44 -10.38
C LYS A 151 -21.05 -15.41 -9.22
N LEU A 152 -20.02 -15.30 -8.40
CA LEU A 152 -19.75 -16.26 -7.32
C LEU A 152 -20.12 -15.73 -5.92
N LYS A 153 -20.42 -14.43 -5.78
CA LYS A 153 -20.71 -13.74 -4.49
C LYS A 153 -19.65 -14.01 -3.41
N MET A 154 -18.39 -14.16 -3.83
CA MET A 154 -17.27 -14.53 -2.96
C MET A 154 -16.48 -13.33 -2.42
N SER A 155 -16.70 -12.12 -2.95
CA SER A 155 -16.04 -10.88 -2.53
C SER A 155 -17.06 -9.79 -2.28
N PRO A 156 -16.84 -8.87 -1.31
CA PRO A 156 -17.72 -7.75 -1.08
C PRO A 156 -17.77 -6.83 -2.32
N ALA A 157 -18.93 -6.69 -2.93
CA ALA A 157 -19.12 -5.82 -4.10
C ALA A 157 -18.81 -4.34 -3.80
N LEU A 158 -18.88 -3.93 -2.54
CA LEU A 158 -18.59 -2.58 -2.08
C LEU A 158 -17.12 -2.17 -2.33
N GLU A 159 -16.15 -3.08 -2.13
CA GLU A 159 -14.73 -2.75 -2.38
C GLU A 159 -14.42 -2.54 -3.86
N MET A 160 -15.10 -3.29 -4.74
CA MET A 160 -14.92 -3.14 -6.19
C MET A 160 -15.45 -1.82 -6.73
N ASN A 161 -16.56 -1.32 -6.17
CA ASN A 161 -17.16 -0.06 -6.61
C ASN A 161 -16.30 1.16 -6.24
N ASP A 162 -15.33 1.00 -5.33
CA ASP A 162 -14.42 2.05 -4.92
C ASP A 162 -13.11 2.10 -5.74
N HIS A 163 -12.83 1.12 -6.60
CA HIS A 163 -11.66 1.15 -7.46
C HIS A 163 -11.83 2.18 -8.57
N LYS A 164 -10.98 3.21 -8.57
CA LYS A 164 -10.93 4.27 -9.58
C LYS A 164 -10.11 3.85 -10.80
N MET A 165 -9.07 3.01 -10.60
CA MET A 165 -8.12 2.63 -11.64
C MET A 165 -7.57 1.22 -11.42
N TYR A 166 -7.07 0.63 -12.51
CA TYR A 166 -6.32 -0.62 -12.56
C TYR A 166 -5.02 -0.36 -13.33
N TYR A 167 -3.96 -1.09 -13.02
CA TYR A 167 -2.65 -0.79 -13.57
C TYR A 167 -1.95 -2.08 -14.02
N ASP A 168 -1.74 -2.24 -15.31
CA ASP A 168 -0.71 -3.16 -15.80
C ASP A 168 0.67 -2.52 -15.70
N VAL A 169 1.74 -3.24 -16.04
CA VAL A 169 3.12 -2.72 -15.93
C VAL A 169 3.30 -1.47 -16.78
N GLU A 170 2.72 -1.47 -17.97
CA GLU A 170 2.79 -0.37 -18.94
C GLU A 170 2.08 0.90 -18.46
N ASP A 171 1.02 0.75 -17.67
CA ASP A 171 0.29 1.88 -17.08
C ASP A 171 1.03 2.44 -15.85
N PHE A 172 1.62 1.54 -15.05
CA PHE A 172 2.18 1.92 -13.75
C PHE A 172 3.58 2.51 -13.85
N TRP A 173 4.42 1.97 -14.75
CA TRP A 173 5.78 2.44 -14.94
C TRP A 173 5.91 3.95 -15.22
N PRO A 174 5.15 4.56 -16.15
CA PRO A 174 5.25 6.00 -16.40
C PRO A 174 4.91 6.87 -15.19
N LEU A 175 3.97 6.43 -14.34
CA LEU A 175 3.61 7.16 -13.12
C LEU A 175 4.77 7.18 -12.13
N LEU A 176 5.49 6.06 -11.99
CA LEU A 176 6.66 5.95 -11.13
C LEU A 176 7.81 6.86 -11.59
N VAL A 177 8.06 6.91 -12.91
CA VAL A 177 9.07 7.80 -13.48
C VAL A 177 8.68 9.27 -13.27
N ARG A 178 7.43 9.64 -13.51
CA ARG A 178 6.92 11.00 -13.28
C ARG A 178 7.01 11.42 -11.82
N ALA A 179 6.87 10.47 -10.89
CA ALA A 179 7.00 10.73 -9.45
C ALA A 179 8.45 11.00 -9.01
N GLY A 180 9.44 10.88 -9.90
CA GLY A 180 10.85 11.18 -9.65
C GLY A 180 11.74 9.95 -9.45
N PHE A 181 11.19 8.73 -9.54
CA PHE A 181 12.05 7.54 -9.49
C PHE A 181 12.82 7.36 -10.79
N VAL A 182 14.13 7.13 -10.67
CA VAL A 182 14.99 6.92 -11.84
C VAL A 182 14.68 5.56 -12.47
N PRO A 183 14.50 5.45 -13.80
CA PRO A 183 14.09 4.21 -14.48
C PRO A 183 14.90 2.96 -14.11
N GLN A 184 16.21 3.09 -13.98
CA GLN A 184 17.11 1.98 -13.59
C GLN A 184 16.86 1.45 -12.17
N ASN A 185 16.22 2.24 -11.31
CA ASN A 185 15.91 1.92 -9.92
C ASN A 185 14.47 1.42 -9.73
N ILE A 186 13.72 1.27 -10.82
CA ILE A 186 12.35 0.75 -10.82
C ILE A 186 12.34 -0.70 -11.27
N LYS A 187 11.68 -1.55 -10.49
CA LYS A 187 11.30 -2.91 -10.89
C LYS A 187 9.79 -3.02 -10.80
N CYS A 188 9.14 -3.20 -11.94
CA CYS A 188 7.70 -3.34 -12.04
C CYS A 188 7.37 -4.67 -12.73
N PHE A 189 6.51 -5.49 -12.12
CA PHE A 189 6.26 -6.84 -12.60
C PHE A 189 4.88 -7.37 -12.17
N SER A 190 4.40 -8.35 -12.92
CA SER A 190 3.15 -9.05 -12.61
C SER A 190 3.26 -9.85 -11.31
N HIS A 191 2.24 -9.78 -10.46
CA HIS A 191 2.14 -10.40 -9.15
C HIS A 191 0.79 -11.11 -8.96
N LYS A 192 0.69 -12.00 -7.95
CA LYS A 192 -0.53 -12.75 -7.62
C LYS A 192 -1.16 -13.40 -8.87
N PHE A 193 -0.37 -14.20 -9.61
CA PHE A 193 -0.82 -14.89 -10.84
C PHE A 193 -1.30 -13.95 -11.95
N GLY A 194 -0.77 -12.73 -12.00
CA GLY A 194 -1.16 -11.73 -12.99
C GLY A 194 -2.39 -10.90 -12.59
N LEU A 195 -2.93 -11.09 -11.40
CA LEU A 195 -4.08 -10.32 -10.90
C LEU A 195 -3.68 -8.96 -10.35
N ASN A 196 -2.39 -8.77 -10.04
CA ASN A 196 -1.83 -7.53 -9.53
C ASN A 196 -0.54 -7.17 -10.27
N THR A 197 -0.18 -5.90 -10.23
CA THR A 197 1.12 -5.36 -10.58
C THR A 197 1.84 -4.95 -9.30
N PHE A 198 3.10 -5.38 -9.15
CA PHE A 198 3.95 -5.02 -8.01
C PHE A 198 5.11 -4.16 -8.49
N ALA A 199 5.41 -3.08 -7.78
CA ALA A 199 6.55 -2.24 -8.08
C ALA A 199 7.46 -2.07 -6.85
N VAL A 200 8.77 -2.04 -7.15
CA VAL A 200 9.83 -1.74 -6.20
C VAL A 200 10.63 -0.59 -6.77
N CYS A 201 10.66 0.52 -6.07
CA CYS A 201 11.36 1.72 -6.48
C CYS A 201 12.38 2.11 -5.40
N ARG A 202 13.61 2.42 -5.81
CA ARG A 202 14.62 2.95 -4.88
C ARG A 202 14.89 4.41 -5.19
N LYS A 203 14.91 5.24 -4.16
CA LYS A 203 15.34 6.63 -4.28
C LYS A 203 16.86 6.68 -4.44
N ALA A 204 17.33 7.46 -5.41
CA ALA A 204 18.75 7.69 -5.63
C ALA A 204 19.40 8.45 -4.46
#